data_d035973c182f7eaccbb9a6cbbd70cc70
#
_entry.id   d035973c182f7eaccbb9a6cbbd70cc70
#
_cell.length_a   1.000
_cell.length_b   1.000
_cell.length_c   1.000
_cell.angle_alpha   90.00
_cell.angle_beta   90.00
_cell.angle_gamma   90.00
#
_symmetry.space_group_name_H-M   'P 1'
#
loop_
_entity.id
_entity.type
_entity.pdbx_description
1 polymer ?
#
loop_
_entity_poly.entity_id
_entity_poly.type
_entity_poly.pdbx_seq_one_letter_code
_entity_poly.pdbx_strand_id
1 'polypeptide(L)'
;MGKAEPVMRQAPLESSWRYSLALLMLFVLWSVAPAQDGGAPVQSGEVEPPSDRIHVNSERDIRVSTAVPSREEVKEIFGVNLYRRNIQPVWVKIENLRDETAWFLPTGLDEGYFTPIETSYRSQGRIAILNPTVNIDMYGKSMALRVPGGGVRSGYVFTRIDEGTKSFNIDVITPSDHFLMSFYVPVPGLRLDHYKIDIDGMHGEDEIVNVDLDGLVKGLEALPCCVRDKKGENYGDPLNFAIVGDIRDAYYAFMRAGWDETETTYGTSLWQMLKSSVGGSEYR
;
A
#
# COMPACT_ATOMS: atom_id res chain seq x y z
N MET A 1 33.14 -79.87 -45.49
CA MET A 1 32.11 -79.05 -44.85
C MET A 1 32.81 -77.93 -44.10
N GLY A 2 33.10 -76.81 -44.77
CA GLY A 2 33.75 -75.66 -44.20
C GLY A 2 32.80 -74.48 -44.32
N LYS A 3 32.39 -73.88 -43.19
CA LYS A 3 31.63 -72.65 -43.12
C LYS A 3 32.54 -71.47 -43.33
N ALA A 4 32.24 -70.67 -44.33
CA ALA A 4 32.88 -69.39 -44.55
C ALA A 4 32.28 -68.31 -43.62
N GLU A 5 33.11 -67.58 -42.88
CA GLU A 5 32.72 -66.38 -42.15
C GLU A 5 32.76 -65.16 -43.09
N PRO A 6 31.85 -64.19 -42.94
CA PRO A 6 31.90 -62.97 -43.74
C PRO A 6 32.83 -61.95 -43.10
N VAL A 7 33.78 -61.47 -43.87
CA VAL A 7 34.68 -60.36 -43.57
C VAL A 7 33.90 -59.04 -43.59
N MET A 8 33.73 -58.43 -42.43
CA MET A 8 33.19 -57.06 -42.32
C MET A 8 34.27 -56.02 -42.73
N ARG A 9 34.06 -55.36 -43.85
CA ARG A 9 34.84 -54.18 -44.25
C ARG A 9 34.47 -52.98 -43.36
N GLN A 10 35.47 -52.47 -42.63
CA GLN A 10 35.36 -51.19 -41.95
C GLN A 10 35.44 -50.07 -42.98
N ALA A 11 34.46 -49.17 -43.01
CA ALA A 11 34.49 -47.94 -43.75
C ALA A 11 35.23 -46.86 -42.93
N PRO A 12 35.96 -45.94 -43.55
CA PRO A 12 36.73 -44.94 -42.83
C PRO A 12 35.81 -43.85 -42.27
N LEU A 13 35.86 -43.64 -40.95
CA LEU A 13 35.26 -42.55 -40.20
C LEU A 13 36.19 -41.30 -40.24
N GLU A 14 36.26 -40.62 -41.37
CA GLU A 14 36.94 -39.35 -41.46
C GLU A 14 36.21 -38.38 -42.36
N SER A 15 35.25 -37.62 -41.77
CA SER A 15 34.87 -36.29 -42.28
C SER A 15 33.79 -35.56 -41.50
N SER A 16 33.17 -36.15 -40.44
CA SER A 16 32.06 -35.49 -39.75
C SER A 16 32.44 -34.55 -38.61
N TRP A 17 33.67 -34.58 -38.12
CA TRP A 17 34.08 -33.77 -36.96
C TRP A 17 34.43 -32.32 -37.29
N ARG A 18 34.77 -32.02 -38.53
CA ARG A 18 35.13 -30.66 -38.93
C ARG A 18 33.97 -29.72 -39.05
N TYR A 19 32.78 -30.21 -39.34
CA TYR A 19 31.57 -29.39 -39.45
C TYR A 19 30.87 -29.18 -38.10
N SER A 20 31.01 -30.10 -37.17
CA SER A 20 30.45 -29.97 -35.82
C SER A 20 31.15 -28.90 -34.99
N LEU A 21 32.45 -28.75 -35.11
CA LEU A 21 33.20 -27.67 -34.42
C LEU A 21 32.93 -26.28 -35.01
N ALA A 22 32.69 -26.16 -36.30
CA ALA A 22 32.35 -24.90 -36.94
C ALA A 22 30.94 -24.44 -36.57
N LEU A 23 29.96 -25.36 -36.37
CA LEU A 23 28.62 -25.04 -35.93
C LEU A 23 28.57 -24.64 -34.42
N LEU A 24 29.42 -25.27 -33.60
CA LEU A 24 29.53 -24.90 -32.16
C LEU A 24 30.17 -23.54 -31.94
N MET A 25 31.13 -23.14 -32.79
CA MET A 25 31.74 -21.80 -32.73
C MET A 25 30.81 -20.71 -33.22
N LEU A 26 29.86 -20.98 -34.14
CA LEU A 26 28.85 -20.02 -34.56
C LEU A 26 27.78 -19.79 -33.49
N PHE A 27 27.48 -20.79 -32.64
CA PHE A 27 26.51 -20.63 -31.54
C PHE A 27 27.10 -19.85 -30.34
N VAL A 28 28.44 -19.93 -30.11
CA VAL A 28 29.08 -19.21 -28.99
C VAL A 28 29.27 -17.73 -29.29
N LEU A 29 29.34 -17.32 -30.56
CA LEU A 29 29.42 -15.89 -30.92
C LEU A 29 28.08 -15.14 -30.94
N TRP A 30 26.96 -15.83 -30.81
CA TRP A 30 25.64 -15.19 -30.78
C TRP A 30 25.09 -14.99 -29.39
N SER A 31 25.78 -15.40 -28.32
CA SER A 31 25.32 -15.32 -26.95
C SER A 31 25.89 -14.14 -26.13
N VAL A 32 26.64 -13.25 -26.77
CA VAL A 32 27.04 -11.97 -26.12
C VAL A 32 26.42 -10.79 -26.89
N ALA A 33 25.10 -10.77 -26.95
CA ALA A 33 24.43 -9.51 -27.14
C ALA A 33 24.57 -8.74 -25.82
N PRO A 34 25.06 -7.50 -25.79
CA PRO A 34 24.99 -6.68 -24.61
C PRO A 34 23.51 -6.58 -24.28
N ALA A 35 23.15 -6.85 -23.03
CA ALA A 35 21.83 -6.55 -22.52
C ALA A 35 21.58 -5.08 -22.81
N GLN A 36 20.83 -4.80 -23.85
CA GLN A 36 20.27 -3.48 -24.06
C GLN A 36 19.29 -3.27 -22.91
N ASP A 37 19.70 -2.46 -21.97
CA ASP A 37 18.86 -1.83 -20.95
C ASP A 37 17.91 -0.85 -21.66
N GLY A 38 17.15 -1.39 -22.59
CA GLY A 38 16.18 -0.70 -23.46
C GLY A 38 14.76 -0.96 -23.00
N GLY A 39 14.53 -0.91 -21.70
CA GLY A 39 13.19 -0.65 -21.19
C GLY A 39 12.85 0.79 -21.50
N ALA A 40 12.21 1.03 -22.66
CA ALA A 40 11.48 2.29 -22.87
C ALA A 40 10.62 2.53 -21.61
N PRO A 41 10.60 3.74 -21.03
CA PRO A 41 9.71 4.02 -19.93
C PRO A 41 8.30 3.75 -20.46
N VAL A 42 7.66 2.72 -19.92
CA VAL A 42 6.23 2.57 -20.01
C VAL A 42 5.70 3.81 -19.28
N GLN A 43 5.37 4.83 -20.01
CA GLN A 43 4.60 5.95 -19.51
C GLN A 43 3.22 5.35 -19.21
N SER A 44 3.05 4.87 -17.99
CA SER A 44 1.74 4.61 -17.45
C SER A 44 1.02 5.94 -17.47
N GLY A 45 -0.13 5.99 -18.13
CA GLY A 45 -1.00 7.16 -18.08
C GLY A 45 -1.28 7.43 -16.61
N GLU A 46 -0.80 8.55 -16.11
CA GLU A 46 -0.87 8.92 -14.69
C GLU A 46 -2.31 9.31 -14.39
N VAL A 47 -3.04 8.40 -13.74
CA VAL A 47 -4.37 8.72 -13.20
C VAL A 47 -4.15 9.19 -11.77
N GLU A 48 -4.14 10.50 -11.57
CA GLU A 48 -4.08 11.09 -10.24
C GLU A 48 -5.47 11.04 -9.59
N PRO A 49 -5.58 10.67 -8.30
CA PRO A 49 -6.81 10.83 -7.55
C PRO A 49 -7.15 12.30 -7.37
N PRO A 50 -8.41 12.65 -7.02
CA PRO A 50 -8.81 14.03 -6.77
C PRO A 50 -7.89 14.75 -5.78
N SER A 51 -7.58 16.01 -6.05
CA SER A 51 -6.60 16.81 -5.30
C SER A 51 -6.94 17.02 -3.83
N ASP A 52 -8.20 16.99 -3.46
CA ASP A 52 -8.69 17.14 -2.09
C ASP A 52 -8.37 15.94 -1.18
N ARG A 53 -7.93 14.81 -1.76
CA ARG A 53 -7.60 13.57 -1.05
C ARG A 53 -6.14 13.16 -1.16
N ILE A 54 -5.28 14.06 -1.64
CA ILE A 54 -3.84 13.80 -1.73
C ILE A 54 -3.17 14.24 -0.44
N HIS A 55 -2.50 13.30 0.23
CA HIS A 55 -1.65 13.55 1.38
C HIS A 55 -0.21 13.63 0.92
N VAL A 56 0.50 14.66 1.35
CA VAL A 56 1.89 14.92 0.95
C VAL A 56 2.77 14.96 2.18
N ASN A 57 3.89 14.27 2.13
CA ASN A 57 4.96 14.38 3.10
C ASN A 57 6.28 14.55 2.36
N SER A 58 7.22 15.25 2.98
CA SER A 58 8.53 15.51 2.39
C SER A 58 9.61 15.41 3.46
N GLU A 59 10.63 14.65 3.16
CA GLU A 59 11.80 14.55 4.02
C GLU A 59 13.04 14.82 3.19
N ARG A 60 13.77 15.90 3.53
CA ARG A 60 14.93 16.38 2.74
C ARG A 60 14.54 16.54 1.27
N ASP A 61 15.17 15.81 0.37
CA ASP A 61 14.98 15.91 -1.09
C ASP A 61 14.08 14.82 -1.67
N ILE A 62 13.32 14.11 -0.84
CA ILE A 62 12.30 13.15 -1.25
C ILE A 62 10.93 13.68 -0.88
N ARG A 63 10.05 13.81 -1.88
CA ARG A 63 8.64 14.14 -1.68
C ARG A 63 7.78 12.96 -2.06
N VAL A 64 6.84 12.63 -1.19
CA VAL A 64 5.88 11.55 -1.41
C VAL A 64 4.48 12.11 -1.34
N SER A 65 3.66 11.78 -2.34
CA SER A 65 2.23 12.05 -2.36
C SER A 65 1.48 10.72 -2.40
N THR A 66 0.38 10.62 -1.66
CA THR A 66 -0.41 9.38 -1.60
C THR A 66 -1.89 9.66 -1.45
N ALA A 67 -2.72 8.75 -1.93
CA ALA A 67 -4.17 8.79 -1.76
C ALA A 67 -4.76 7.37 -1.86
N VAL A 68 -5.90 7.17 -1.23
CA VAL A 68 -6.69 5.95 -1.36
C VAL A 68 -7.93 6.25 -2.20
N PRO A 69 -8.09 5.65 -3.40
CA PRO A 69 -9.26 5.85 -4.23
C PRO A 69 -10.50 5.16 -3.65
N SER A 70 -11.66 5.72 -3.90
CA SER A 70 -12.96 5.12 -3.56
C SER A 70 -13.22 3.84 -4.37
N ARG A 71 -14.24 3.09 -3.96
CA ARG A 71 -14.66 1.85 -4.66
C ARG A 71 -15.08 2.12 -6.11
N GLU A 72 -15.70 3.26 -6.34
CA GLU A 72 -16.16 3.73 -7.65
C GLU A 72 -14.98 4.09 -8.55
N GLU A 73 -14.05 4.89 -8.03
CA GLU A 73 -12.82 5.27 -8.74
C GLU A 73 -11.96 4.07 -9.10
N VAL A 74 -11.80 3.10 -8.18
CA VAL A 74 -11.07 1.85 -8.47
C VAL A 74 -11.68 1.09 -9.64
N LYS A 75 -13.02 1.06 -9.72
CA LYS A 75 -13.70 0.42 -10.83
C LYS A 75 -13.50 1.17 -12.16
N GLU A 76 -13.45 2.50 -12.14
CA GLU A 76 -13.15 3.31 -13.31
C GLU A 76 -11.70 3.16 -13.76
N ILE A 77 -10.76 3.19 -12.81
CA ILE A 77 -9.32 3.11 -13.07
C ILE A 77 -8.91 1.74 -13.63
N PHE A 78 -9.43 0.65 -13.05
CA PHE A 78 -9.00 -0.72 -13.34
C PHE A 78 -10.01 -1.55 -14.15
N GLY A 79 -11.21 -1.03 -14.38
CA GLY A 79 -12.29 -1.76 -15.05
C GLY A 79 -12.85 -2.93 -14.24
N VAL A 80 -12.33 -3.18 -13.03
CA VAL A 80 -12.71 -4.28 -12.15
C VAL A 80 -12.87 -3.78 -10.70
N ASN A 81 -13.75 -4.45 -9.93
CA ASN A 81 -13.97 -4.09 -8.54
C ASN A 81 -12.98 -4.86 -7.63
N LEU A 82 -11.81 -4.28 -7.38
CA LEU A 82 -10.77 -4.85 -6.54
C LEU A 82 -11.19 -4.99 -5.07
N TYR A 83 -11.98 -4.06 -4.56
CA TYR A 83 -12.50 -4.13 -3.18
C TYR A 83 -13.35 -5.39 -2.90
N ARG A 84 -14.04 -5.94 -3.92
CA ARG A 84 -14.74 -7.23 -3.79
C ARG A 84 -13.80 -8.43 -3.65
N ARG A 85 -12.52 -8.22 -3.89
CA ARG A 85 -11.46 -9.24 -3.79
C ARG A 85 -10.54 -9.00 -2.60
N ASN A 86 -10.96 -8.12 -1.68
CA ASN A 86 -10.16 -7.69 -0.52
C ASN A 86 -8.82 -7.04 -0.92
N ILE A 87 -8.85 -6.30 -2.04
CA ILE A 87 -7.70 -5.55 -2.53
C ILE A 87 -8.04 -4.07 -2.55
N GLN A 88 -7.25 -3.26 -1.87
CA GLN A 88 -7.33 -1.81 -1.81
C GLN A 88 -6.11 -1.21 -2.49
N PRO A 89 -6.25 -0.57 -3.66
CA PRO A 89 -5.16 0.17 -4.26
C PRO A 89 -4.84 1.42 -3.44
N VAL A 90 -3.56 1.70 -3.27
CA VAL A 90 -3.05 2.98 -2.75
C VAL A 90 -2.23 3.62 -3.85
N TRP A 91 -2.62 4.83 -4.24
CA TRP A 91 -1.84 5.60 -5.19
C TRP A 91 -0.64 6.24 -4.47
N VAL A 92 0.53 6.12 -5.07
CA VAL A 92 1.79 6.66 -4.55
C VAL A 92 2.50 7.39 -5.68
N LYS A 93 2.98 8.60 -5.39
CA LYS A 93 3.87 9.37 -6.26
C LYS A 93 5.12 9.73 -5.46
N ILE A 94 6.28 9.46 -6.02
CA ILE A 94 7.57 9.79 -5.42
C ILE A 94 8.33 10.72 -6.36
N GLU A 95 8.68 11.88 -5.86
CA GLU A 95 9.53 12.87 -6.50
C GLU A 95 10.90 12.81 -5.82
N ASN A 96 11.88 12.34 -6.56
CA ASN A 96 13.26 12.23 -6.09
C ASN A 96 14.06 13.43 -6.63
N LEU A 97 14.32 14.41 -5.78
CA LEU A 97 15.07 15.62 -6.13
C LEU A 97 16.60 15.44 -5.97
N ARG A 98 17.04 14.26 -5.52
CA ARG A 98 18.46 13.90 -5.39
C ARG A 98 19.04 13.48 -6.74
N ASP A 99 20.35 13.53 -6.87
CA ASP A 99 21.05 13.07 -8.09
C ASP A 99 21.16 11.54 -8.16
N GLU A 100 21.05 10.85 -7.02
CA GLU A 100 21.15 9.40 -6.92
C GLU A 100 19.79 8.70 -7.11
N THR A 101 19.82 7.47 -7.58
CA THR A 101 18.59 6.66 -7.70
C THR A 101 18.04 6.30 -6.33
N ALA A 102 16.73 6.39 -6.18
CA ALA A 102 15.98 5.92 -5.02
C ALA A 102 15.19 4.64 -5.34
N TRP A 103 15.01 3.78 -4.33
CA TRP A 103 14.19 2.58 -4.40
C TRP A 103 13.08 2.64 -3.37
N PHE A 104 11.86 2.48 -3.85
CA PHE A 104 10.66 2.36 -3.03
C PHE A 104 10.46 0.93 -2.58
N LEU A 105 10.16 0.72 -1.29
CA LEU A 105 9.86 -0.58 -0.70
C LEU A 105 8.36 -0.66 -0.36
N PRO A 106 7.56 -1.39 -1.14
CA PRO A 106 6.12 -1.48 -0.90
C PRO A 106 5.73 -2.23 0.40
N THR A 107 6.66 -3.00 0.98
CA THR A 107 6.46 -3.70 2.25
C THR A 107 6.24 -2.78 3.44
N GLY A 108 6.76 -1.56 3.41
CA GLY A 108 6.48 -0.54 4.45
C GLY A 108 5.04 -0.06 4.40
N LEU A 109 4.40 -0.12 3.22
CA LEU A 109 3.01 0.26 3.04
C LEU A 109 2.06 -0.86 3.48
N ASP A 110 2.34 -2.09 3.12
CA ASP A 110 1.64 -3.30 3.57
C ASP A 110 2.58 -4.50 3.44
N GLU A 111 2.89 -5.19 4.54
CA GLU A 111 3.74 -6.39 4.53
C GLU A 111 3.19 -7.49 3.62
N GLY A 112 1.87 -7.56 3.50
CA GLY A 112 1.17 -8.52 2.66
C GLY A 112 0.60 -7.91 1.39
N TYR A 113 1.27 -6.89 0.81
CA TYR A 113 0.84 -6.28 -0.45
C TYR A 113 0.77 -7.31 -1.59
N PHE A 114 -0.14 -7.08 -2.51
CA PHE A 114 -0.33 -7.95 -3.68
C PHE A 114 0.53 -7.45 -4.84
N THR A 115 1.22 -8.37 -5.49
CA THR A 115 1.91 -8.04 -6.74
C THR A 115 0.88 -7.74 -7.86
N PRO A 116 1.25 -6.99 -8.92
CA PRO A 116 0.36 -6.74 -10.05
C PRO A 116 -0.18 -8.03 -10.68
N ILE A 117 0.64 -9.08 -10.78
CA ILE A 117 0.22 -10.40 -11.27
C ILE A 117 -0.81 -11.03 -10.35
N GLU A 118 -0.54 -11.08 -9.05
CA GLU A 118 -1.46 -11.65 -8.08
C GLU A 118 -2.80 -10.89 -8.07
N THR A 119 -2.75 -9.56 -8.12
CA THR A 119 -3.94 -8.71 -8.22
C THR A 119 -4.75 -9.04 -9.45
N SER A 120 -4.11 -9.21 -10.60
CA SER A 120 -4.76 -9.61 -11.84
C SER A 120 -5.45 -10.97 -11.70
N TYR A 121 -4.75 -11.98 -11.17
CA TYR A 121 -5.35 -13.31 -10.94
C TYR A 121 -6.54 -13.25 -9.99
N ARG A 122 -6.43 -12.55 -8.88
CA ARG A 122 -7.52 -12.41 -7.90
C ARG A 122 -8.71 -11.67 -8.47
N SER A 123 -8.48 -10.66 -9.31
CA SER A 123 -9.56 -9.84 -9.90
C SER A 123 -10.42 -10.59 -10.91
N GLN A 124 -9.83 -11.50 -11.68
CA GLN A 124 -10.48 -12.22 -12.78
C GLN A 124 -11.02 -13.59 -12.40
N GLY A 125 -10.63 -14.14 -11.26
CA GLY A 125 -11.00 -15.50 -10.85
C GLY A 125 -10.48 -16.54 -11.85
N ARG A 126 -11.27 -17.59 -12.13
CA ARG A 126 -10.87 -18.70 -13.03
C ARG A 126 -10.67 -18.30 -14.50
N ILE A 127 -11.12 -17.12 -14.90
CA ILE A 127 -11.05 -16.63 -16.29
C ILE A 127 -9.77 -15.79 -16.54
N ALA A 128 -8.96 -15.60 -15.51
CA ALA A 128 -7.72 -14.79 -15.55
C ALA A 128 -6.75 -15.16 -16.69
N ILE A 129 -6.68 -16.46 -17.03
CA ILE A 129 -5.78 -16.97 -18.07
C ILE A 129 -6.18 -16.48 -19.47
N LEU A 130 -7.43 -16.06 -19.66
CA LEU A 130 -8.00 -15.74 -20.96
C LEU A 130 -7.97 -14.23 -21.28
N ASN A 131 -7.56 -13.39 -20.36
CA ASN A 131 -7.56 -11.94 -20.60
C ASN A 131 -6.19 -11.28 -20.30
N PRO A 132 -5.23 -11.36 -21.24
CA PRO A 132 -3.91 -10.77 -21.08
C PRO A 132 -3.93 -9.25 -20.91
N THR A 133 -4.98 -8.57 -21.39
CA THR A 133 -5.12 -7.10 -21.33
C THR A 133 -5.16 -6.60 -19.89
N VAL A 134 -5.84 -7.30 -18.97
CA VAL A 134 -5.91 -6.90 -17.55
C VAL A 134 -4.56 -7.04 -16.85
N ASN A 135 -3.76 -8.04 -17.22
CA ASN A 135 -2.39 -8.18 -16.69
C ASN A 135 -1.52 -6.99 -17.08
N ILE A 136 -1.57 -6.59 -18.34
CA ILE A 136 -0.80 -5.45 -18.87
C ILE A 136 -1.26 -4.16 -18.18
N ASP A 137 -2.56 -3.98 -17.98
CA ASP A 137 -3.13 -2.80 -17.33
C ASP A 137 -2.73 -2.70 -15.85
N MET A 138 -2.77 -3.81 -15.10
CA MET A 138 -2.31 -3.84 -13.71
C MET A 138 -0.82 -3.51 -13.57
N TYR A 139 0.01 -4.03 -14.48
CA TYR A 139 1.43 -3.70 -14.51
C TYR A 139 1.68 -2.25 -14.91
N GLY A 140 1.00 -1.75 -15.94
CA GLY A 140 1.15 -0.40 -16.43
C GLY A 140 0.77 0.67 -15.41
N LYS A 141 -0.17 0.35 -14.50
CA LYS A 141 -0.61 1.25 -13.43
C LYS A 141 0.08 1.01 -12.09
N SER A 142 0.90 -0.02 -11.95
CA SER A 142 1.60 -0.29 -10.69
C SER A 142 2.74 0.68 -10.45
N MET A 143 3.01 0.96 -9.17
CA MET A 143 4.14 1.80 -8.77
C MET A 143 5.47 1.13 -9.10
N ALA A 144 6.32 1.83 -9.82
CA ALA A 144 7.68 1.38 -10.11
C ALA A 144 8.56 1.46 -8.86
N LEU A 145 9.34 0.40 -8.60
CA LEU A 145 10.19 0.36 -7.40
C LEU A 145 11.40 1.29 -7.51
N ARG A 146 11.85 1.61 -8.73
CA ARG A 146 13.01 2.45 -8.97
C ARG A 146 12.59 3.85 -9.42
N VAL A 147 13.07 4.87 -8.69
CA VAL A 147 12.89 6.30 -9.01
C VAL A 147 14.24 6.89 -9.34
N PRO A 148 14.52 7.27 -10.60
CA PRO A 148 15.80 7.87 -10.98
C PRO A 148 16.09 9.14 -10.22
N GLY A 149 17.36 9.52 -10.14
CA GLY A 149 17.76 10.84 -9.64
C GLY A 149 17.13 11.95 -10.51
N GLY A 150 16.63 13.02 -9.88
CA GLY A 150 15.88 14.09 -10.53
C GLY A 150 14.57 13.65 -11.16
N GLY A 151 14.09 12.43 -10.87
CA GLY A 151 12.93 11.83 -11.52
C GLY A 151 11.69 11.73 -10.64
N VAL A 152 10.57 11.48 -11.32
CA VAL A 152 9.26 11.25 -10.68
C VAL A 152 8.72 9.91 -11.15
N ARG A 153 8.08 9.18 -10.23
CA ARG A 153 7.31 7.97 -10.52
C ARG A 153 6.02 7.99 -9.73
N SER A 154 4.94 7.57 -10.38
CA SER A 154 3.65 7.37 -9.73
C SER A 154 3.02 6.07 -10.18
N GLY A 155 2.12 5.55 -9.36
CA GLY A 155 1.39 4.32 -9.64
C GLY A 155 0.71 3.78 -8.40
N TYR A 156 0.12 2.60 -8.53
CA TYR A 156 -0.65 1.98 -7.47
C TYR A 156 0.13 0.83 -6.82
N VAL A 157 0.04 0.75 -5.50
CA VAL A 157 0.39 -0.42 -4.69
C VAL A 157 -0.91 -1.08 -4.25
N PHE A 158 -1.02 -2.39 -4.43
CA PHE A 158 -2.22 -3.16 -4.11
C PHE A 158 -2.09 -3.76 -2.72
N THR A 159 -2.93 -3.32 -1.80
CA THR A 159 -2.84 -3.65 -0.38
C THR A 159 -4.09 -4.36 0.12
N ARG A 160 -4.05 -4.83 1.36
CA ARG A 160 -5.25 -5.28 2.07
C ARG A 160 -6.17 -4.10 2.35
N ILE A 161 -7.46 -4.40 2.56
CA ILE A 161 -8.45 -3.37 2.87
C ILE A 161 -8.29 -2.94 4.33
N ASP A 162 -8.22 -1.62 4.51
CA ASP A 162 -8.51 -0.95 5.77
C ASP A 162 -9.74 -0.06 5.56
N GLU A 163 -10.50 0.15 6.60
CA GLU A 163 -11.64 1.06 6.63
C GLU A 163 -11.33 2.22 7.58
N GLY A 164 -11.96 3.36 7.38
CA GLY A 164 -11.67 4.56 8.17
C GLY A 164 -10.39 5.25 7.73
N THR A 165 -9.33 5.12 8.49
CA THR A 165 -8.01 5.68 8.17
C THR A 165 -7.01 4.57 7.90
N LYS A 166 -6.36 4.61 6.75
CA LYS A 166 -5.25 3.72 6.44
C LYS A 166 -3.95 4.31 6.96
N SER A 167 -3.33 3.62 7.93
CA SER A 167 -2.02 3.98 8.50
C SER A 167 -0.92 3.12 7.89
N PHE A 168 0.10 3.75 7.31
CA PHE A 168 1.21 3.03 6.69
C PHE A 168 2.48 3.89 6.61
N ASN A 169 3.59 3.23 6.33
CA ASN A 169 4.85 3.89 6.07
C ASN A 169 5.23 3.79 4.59
N ILE A 170 5.87 4.82 4.09
CA ILE A 170 6.55 4.79 2.81
C ILE A 170 8.05 4.75 3.08
N ASP A 171 8.66 3.64 2.69
CA ASP A 171 10.09 3.40 2.78
C ASP A 171 10.75 3.71 1.44
N VAL A 172 11.71 4.63 1.45
CA VAL A 172 12.54 4.95 0.29
C VAL A 172 14.01 4.84 0.67
N ILE A 173 14.75 4.05 -0.08
CA ILE A 173 16.19 3.83 0.17
C ILE A 173 16.99 4.40 -0.98
N THR A 174 18.06 5.11 -0.66
CA THR A 174 19.09 5.52 -1.60
C THR A 174 20.45 4.91 -1.18
N PRO A 175 21.51 4.98 -1.98
CA PRO A 175 22.83 4.51 -1.57
C PRO A 175 23.36 5.16 -0.30
N SER A 176 22.94 6.42 -0.02
CA SER A 176 23.44 7.21 1.11
C SER A 176 22.47 7.30 2.28
N ASP A 177 21.17 7.12 2.07
CA ASP A 177 20.14 7.44 3.05
C ASP A 177 18.95 6.47 3.02
N HIS A 178 18.23 6.43 4.15
CA HIS A 178 16.92 5.81 4.29
C HIS A 178 15.90 6.85 4.75
N PHE A 179 14.75 6.87 4.08
CA PHE A 179 13.64 7.78 4.34
C PHE A 179 12.43 6.97 4.75
N LEU A 180 11.89 7.25 5.92
CA LEU A 180 10.72 6.58 6.49
C LEU A 180 9.63 7.62 6.78
N MET A 181 8.64 7.71 5.90
CA MET A 181 7.57 8.68 6.02
C MET A 181 6.26 8.00 6.40
N SER A 182 5.68 8.39 7.52
CA SER A 182 4.37 7.87 7.97
C SER A 182 3.23 8.65 7.34
N PHE A 183 2.18 7.94 6.94
CA PHE A 183 0.95 8.47 6.37
C PHE A 183 -0.27 7.94 7.09
N TYR A 184 -1.27 8.79 7.22
CA TYR A 184 -2.59 8.50 7.76
C TYR A 184 -3.61 9.05 6.76
N VAL A 185 -4.11 8.17 5.93
CA VAL A 185 -4.91 8.56 4.77
C VAL A 185 -6.37 8.12 4.97
N PRO A 186 -7.31 9.06 4.99
CA PRO A 186 -8.72 8.73 5.05
C PRO A 186 -9.15 7.84 3.89
N VAL A 187 -9.78 6.72 4.21
CA VAL A 187 -10.33 5.80 3.22
C VAL A 187 -11.76 6.22 2.91
N PRO A 188 -12.11 6.53 1.65
CA PRO A 188 -13.48 6.89 1.30
C PRO A 188 -14.46 5.77 1.60
N GLY A 189 -15.55 6.09 2.32
CA GLY A 189 -16.61 5.12 2.60
C GLY A 189 -17.21 5.23 4.00
N LEU A 190 -16.41 5.31 5.04
CA LEU A 190 -16.88 5.52 6.40
C LEU A 190 -17.16 7.00 6.68
N ARG A 191 -18.18 7.23 7.52
CA ARG A 191 -18.51 8.58 8.03
C ARG A 191 -17.97 8.70 9.44
N LEU A 192 -16.74 9.19 9.51
CA LEU A 192 -16.07 9.42 10.79
C LEU A 192 -16.35 10.84 11.25
N ASP A 193 -16.88 10.99 12.47
CA ASP A 193 -17.24 12.30 13.02
C ASP A 193 -16.03 13.20 13.24
N HIS A 194 -14.90 12.63 13.68
CA HIS A 194 -13.72 13.40 14.03
C HIS A 194 -13.11 14.16 12.84
N TYR A 195 -13.35 13.75 11.59
CA TYR A 195 -12.95 14.53 10.42
C TYR A 195 -13.69 15.86 10.26
N LYS A 196 -14.80 16.01 10.96
CA LYS A 196 -15.63 17.22 10.92
C LYS A 196 -15.47 18.10 12.15
N ILE A 197 -14.77 17.60 13.16
CA ILE A 197 -14.59 18.31 14.41
C ILE A 197 -13.44 19.31 14.21
N ASP A 198 -13.73 20.57 14.39
CA ASP A 198 -12.71 21.59 14.56
C ASP A 198 -12.15 21.48 15.98
N ILE A 199 -11.07 20.70 16.11
CA ILE A 199 -10.42 20.43 17.40
C ILE A 199 -9.86 21.71 18.01
N ASP A 200 -9.29 22.57 17.17
CA ASP A 200 -8.67 23.83 17.63
C ASP A 200 -9.72 24.86 18.08
N GLY A 201 -10.93 24.79 17.52
CA GLY A 201 -12.07 25.62 17.88
C GLY A 201 -13.05 24.98 18.87
N MET A 202 -12.78 23.80 19.40
CA MET A 202 -13.69 23.05 20.29
C MET A 202 -13.89 23.75 21.65
N HIS A 203 -12.86 24.44 22.13
CA HIS A 203 -12.86 25.15 23.40
C HIS A 203 -12.65 26.65 23.19
N GLY A 204 -13.40 27.47 23.91
CA GLY A 204 -13.14 28.91 23.94
C GLY A 204 -11.81 29.21 24.62
N GLU A 205 -11.18 30.34 24.26
CA GLU A 205 -9.91 30.76 24.88
C GLU A 205 -10.01 30.88 26.41
N ASP A 206 -11.19 31.19 26.93
CA ASP A 206 -11.51 31.30 28.35
C ASP A 206 -11.65 29.94 29.06
N GLU A 207 -11.80 28.87 28.32
CA GLU A 207 -11.86 27.49 28.84
C GLU A 207 -10.47 26.85 28.93
N ILE A 208 -9.47 27.42 28.25
CA ILE A 208 -8.10 26.91 28.22
C ILE A 208 -7.32 27.40 29.44
N VAL A 209 -6.91 26.48 30.29
CA VAL A 209 -6.11 26.76 31.48
C VAL A 209 -4.65 26.37 31.23
N ASN A 210 -3.74 27.37 31.27
CA ASN A 210 -2.32 27.14 31.18
C ASN A 210 -1.75 26.82 32.58
N VAL A 211 -1.18 25.60 32.69
CA VAL A 211 -0.62 25.12 33.96
C VAL A 211 0.78 24.54 33.73
N ASP A 212 1.60 24.52 34.77
CA ASP A 212 2.81 23.69 34.81
C ASP A 212 2.49 22.22 35.11
N LEU A 213 3.51 21.38 35.19
CA LEU A 213 3.34 19.96 35.44
C LEU A 213 2.63 19.68 36.78
N ASP A 214 2.97 20.42 37.83
CA ASP A 214 2.35 20.25 39.15
C ASP A 214 0.86 20.67 39.14
N GLY A 215 0.56 21.75 38.41
CA GLY A 215 -0.80 22.21 38.18
C GLY A 215 -1.63 21.19 37.37
N LEU A 216 -1.03 20.58 36.34
CA LEU A 216 -1.68 19.53 35.56
C LEU A 216 -2.02 18.31 36.45
N VAL A 217 -1.05 17.82 37.24
CA VAL A 217 -1.28 16.67 38.13
C VAL A 217 -2.41 16.98 39.11
N LYS A 218 -2.39 18.16 39.78
CA LYS A 218 -3.47 18.57 40.67
C LYS A 218 -4.83 18.69 39.99
N GLY A 219 -4.84 19.18 38.73
CA GLY A 219 -6.06 19.25 37.93
C GLY A 219 -6.63 17.87 37.61
N LEU A 220 -5.78 16.93 37.23
CA LEU A 220 -6.17 15.55 36.98
C LEU A 220 -6.66 14.82 38.22
N GLU A 221 -5.99 15.01 39.39
CA GLU A 221 -6.40 14.45 40.66
C GLU A 221 -7.74 15.00 41.18
N ALA A 222 -8.09 16.21 40.75
CA ALA A 222 -9.37 16.84 41.11
C ALA A 222 -10.56 16.34 40.25
N LEU A 223 -10.30 15.62 39.16
CA LEU A 223 -11.35 15.06 38.31
C LEU A 223 -12.23 14.06 39.10
N PRO A 224 -13.52 13.94 38.75
CA PRO A 224 -14.37 12.90 39.34
C PRO A 224 -13.83 11.50 39.00
N CYS A 225 -14.08 10.52 39.89
CA CYS A 225 -13.60 9.14 39.68
C CYS A 225 -14.06 8.51 38.37
N CYS A 226 -15.17 8.99 37.87
CA CYS A 226 -15.94 8.23 36.88
C CYS A 226 -16.71 9.16 35.96
N VAL A 227 -16.97 8.70 34.73
CA VAL A 227 -17.89 9.39 33.83
C VAL A 227 -19.31 9.38 34.41
N ARG A 228 -20.14 10.30 33.99
CA ARG A 228 -21.54 10.39 34.39
C ARG A 228 -22.45 10.49 33.19
N ASP A 229 -23.69 10.03 33.36
CA ASP A 229 -24.74 10.24 32.37
C ASP A 229 -25.06 11.73 32.17
N LYS A 230 -25.81 12.06 31.11
CA LYS A 230 -26.17 13.46 30.78
C LYS A 230 -26.91 14.17 31.92
N LYS A 231 -27.59 13.43 32.82
CA LYS A 231 -28.26 13.97 33.98
C LYS A 231 -27.37 14.06 35.22
N GLY A 232 -26.20 13.46 35.21
CA GLY A 232 -25.30 13.40 36.35
C GLY A 232 -25.73 12.46 37.48
N GLU A 233 -26.78 11.63 37.25
CA GLU A 233 -27.39 10.77 38.26
C GLU A 233 -26.68 9.41 38.37
N ASN A 234 -26.19 8.88 37.25
CA ASN A 234 -25.54 7.55 37.20
C ASN A 234 -24.05 7.67 36.90
N TYR A 235 -23.26 6.86 37.62
CA TYR A 235 -21.85 6.70 37.34
C TYR A 235 -21.63 5.61 36.27
N GLY A 236 -20.75 5.91 35.33
CA GLY A 236 -20.28 4.96 34.33
C GLY A 236 -18.85 4.51 34.62
N ASP A 237 -18.05 4.34 33.56
CA ASP A 237 -16.70 3.81 33.65
C ASP A 237 -15.74 4.72 34.43
N PRO A 238 -14.75 4.14 35.15
CA PRO A 238 -13.76 4.91 35.88
C PRO A 238 -12.82 5.68 34.94
N LEU A 239 -12.44 6.88 35.33
CA LEU A 239 -11.34 7.66 34.75
C LEU A 239 -10.05 7.24 35.41
N ASN A 240 -9.31 6.30 34.81
CA ASN A 240 -8.16 5.65 35.42
C ASN A 240 -6.82 5.97 34.76
N PHE A 241 -6.79 6.65 33.63
CA PHE A 241 -5.59 7.18 32.98
C PHE A 241 -5.91 8.44 32.19
N ALA A 242 -4.88 9.26 31.96
CA ALA A 242 -4.95 10.43 31.11
C ALA A 242 -3.81 10.39 30.06
N ILE A 243 -4.12 10.81 28.86
CA ILE A 243 -3.15 10.98 27.78
C ILE A 243 -2.89 12.46 27.63
N VAL A 244 -1.63 12.86 27.74
CA VAL A 244 -1.20 14.26 27.60
C VAL A 244 -0.36 14.40 26.35
N GLY A 245 -0.78 15.25 25.41
CA GLY A 245 -0.10 15.47 24.15
C GLY A 245 -1.03 16.06 23.09
N ASP A 246 -0.54 16.22 21.88
CA ASP A 246 -1.38 16.58 20.73
C ASP A 246 -2.38 15.45 20.48
N ILE A 247 -3.65 15.81 20.28
CA ILE A 247 -4.72 14.81 20.06
C ILE A 247 -4.50 14.00 18.79
N ARG A 248 -3.88 14.59 17.76
CA ARG A 248 -3.55 13.89 16.51
C ARG A 248 -2.46 12.86 16.73
N ASP A 249 -1.44 13.19 17.55
CA ASP A 249 -0.38 12.24 17.91
C ASP A 249 -0.93 11.05 18.70
N ALA A 250 -1.83 11.31 19.64
CA ALA A 250 -2.53 10.28 20.39
C ALA A 250 -3.37 9.39 19.46
N TYR A 251 -4.16 10.00 18.58
CA TYR A 251 -4.95 9.31 17.57
C TYR A 251 -4.10 8.41 16.67
N TYR A 252 -3.01 8.94 16.13
CA TYR A 252 -2.09 8.16 15.30
C TYR A 252 -1.38 7.04 16.05
N ALA A 253 -1.12 7.23 17.35
CA ALA A 253 -0.57 6.17 18.19
C ALA A 253 -1.56 5.00 18.36
N PHE A 254 -2.85 5.29 18.54
CA PHE A 254 -3.89 4.27 18.59
C PHE A 254 -4.02 3.52 17.27
N MET A 255 -4.03 4.22 16.14
CA MET A 255 -4.08 3.59 14.82
C MET A 255 -2.89 2.64 14.59
N ARG A 256 -1.67 3.06 14.95
CA ARG A 256 -0.47 2.19 14.87
C ARG A 256 -0.54 0.98 15.81
N ALA A 257 -1.23 1.11 16.92
CA ALA A 257 -1.46 0.01 17.85
C ALA A 257 -2.57 -0.97 17.40
N GLY A 258 -3.17 -0.74 16.23
CA GLY A 258 -4.21 -1.60 15.66
C GLY A 258 -5.61 -1.34 16.21
N TRP A 259 -5.86 -0.15 16.74
CA TRP A 259 -7.21 0.26 17.11
C TRP A 259 -7.97 0.70 15.85
N ASP A 260 -9.17 0.18 15.70
CA ASP A 260 -10.07 0.56 14.60
C ASP A 260 -10.95 1.76 15.00
N GLU A 261 -11.23 2.60 14.04
CA GLU A 261 -12.15 3.72 14.18
C GLU A 261 -13.61 3.21 14.19
N THR A 262 -14.45 3.86 14.96
CA THR A 262 -15.86 3.57 14.99
C THR A 262 -16.63 4.54 14.10
N GLU A 263 -17.60 4.01 13.35
CA GLU A 263 -18.47 4.81 12.52
C GLU A 263 -19.58 5.47 13.38
N THR A 264 -19.99 6.68 13.00
CA THR A 264 -21.11 7.35 13.62
C THR A 264 -22.39 6.54 13.47
N THR A 265 -23.16 6.42 14.54
CA THR A 265 -24.46 5.73 14.53
C THR A 265 -25.48 6.51 13.73
N TYR A 266 -25.83 6.03 12.56
CA TYR A 266 -26.93 6.52 11.72
C TYR A 266 -27.73 5.33 11.15
N GLY A 267 -28.84 5.56 10.47
CA GLY A 267 -29.80 4.51 10.11
C GLY A 267 -29.21 3.32 9.35
N THR A 268 -28.21 3.54 8.48
CA THR A 268 -27.54 2.46 7.74
C THR A 268 -26.54 1.70 8.61
N SER A 269 -25.80 2.36 9.51
CA SER A 269 -24.89 1.70 10.45
C SER A 269 -25.64 0.87 11.48
N LEU A 270 -26.82 1.34 11.94
CA LEU A 270 -27.71 0.56 12.80
C LEU A 270 -28.20 -0.72 12.11
N TRP A 271 -28.54 -0.62 10.82
CA TRP A 271 -28.92 -1.80 10.02
C TRP A 271 -27.77 -2.78 9.83
N GLN A 272 -26.55 -2.30 9.61
CA GLN A 272 -25.35 -3.13 9.52
C GLN A 272 -25.05 -3.82 10.86
N MET A 273 -25.20 -3.11 11.96
CA MET A 273 -25.03 -3.62 13.33
C MET A 273 -26.03 -4.76 13.63
N LEU A 274 -27.30 -4.59 13.27
CA LEU A 274 -28.31 -5.63 13.37
C LEU A 274 -27.97 -6.85 12.50
N LYS A 275 -27.52 -6.62 11.28
CA LYS A 275 -27.12 -7.69 10.35
C LYS A 275 -25.92 -8.47 10.86
N SER A 276 -24.90 -7.80 11.41
CA SER A 276 -23.72 -8.47 11.98
C SER A 276 -24.07 -9.28 13.23
N SER A 277 -24.94 -8.78 14.08
CA SER A 277 -25.43 -9.49 15.28
C SER A 277 -26.19 -10.77 14.94
N VAL A 278 -26.97 -10.77 13.86
CA VAL A 278 -27.71 -11.94 13.40
C VAL A 278 -26.80 -12.91 12.59
N GLY A 279 -25.83 -12.37 11.86
CA GLY A 279 -24.93 -13.15 10.99
C GLY A 279 -23.67 -13.68 11.68
N GLY A 280 -23.42 -13.34 12.95
CA GLY A 280 -22.22 -13.76 13.68
C GLY A 280 -20.92 -13.20 13.10
N SER A 281 -21.00 -12.10 12.32
CA SER A 281 -19.83 -11.40 11.78
C SER A 281 -19.47 -10.21 12.67
N GLU A 282 -18.20 -9.89 12.75
CA GLU A 282 -17.75 -8.65 13.41
C GLU A 282 -18.34 -7.45 12.69
N TYR A 283 -18.89 -6.51 13.46
CA TYR A 283 -19.24 -5.18 12.96
C TYR A 283 -17.98 -4.31 13.00
N ARG A 284 -17.61 -3.81 11.83
CA ARG A 284 -16.56 -2.83 11.66
C ARG A 284 -17.15 -1.55 11.10
#